data_85275232502ad6fb15a73c253e0d031f
#
_entry.id   85275232502ad6fb15a73c253e0d031f
#
_cell.length_a   1.000
_cell.length_b   1.000
_cell.length_c   1.000
_cell.angle_alpha   90.00
_cell.angle_beta   90.00
_cell.angle_gamma   90.00
#
_symmetry.space_group_name_H-M   'P 1'
#
loop_
_entity.id
_entity.type
_entity.pdbx_description
1 polymer ?
#
loop_
_entity_poly.entity_id
_entity_poly.type
_entity_poly.pdbx_seq_one_letter_code
_entity_poly.pdbx_strand_id
1 'polypeptide(L)'
;MRPITFTRSQPTASVTSVASAQLLNTTAVTIDGTLASGGVATYTVSAYPTVTADANATGKVFTIVGTRPGGDTQTTTVTFAGASGTVTASLAFATVTGITASAATSATISVGNAASGYTDWMPLDIYTPNQVTTISGTTFGTVDYSVEYTNEDPFDRTIQQQAVPHPVATLTNASTSITAFTTTLMRAIRLKINSGGGSVRFTAVQQSTK
;
A
#
# COMPACT_ATOMS: atom_id res chain seq x y z
N MET A 1 5.67 8.07 -25.99
CA MET A 1 5.58 8.34 -24.52
C MET A 1 6.93 8.13 -23.87
N ARG A 2 7.28 8.88 -22.80
CA ARG A 2 8.52 8.61 -22.03
C ARG A 2 8.34 7.33 -21.23
N PRO A 3 9.33 6.44 -21.16
CA PRO A 3 9.26 5.26 -20.31
C PRO A 3 9.02 5.66 -18.84
N ILE A 4 8.15 4.94 -18.15
CA ILE A 4 8.00 5.03 -16.71
C ILE A 4 8.96 4.01 -16.11
N THR A 5 9.95 4.47 -15.35
CA THR A 5 10.92 3.57 -14.69
C THR A 5 11.19 4.05 -13.28
N PHE A 6 11.09 3.15 -12.31
CA PHE A 6 11.47 3.38 -10.91
C PHE A 6 11.82 2.07 -10.22
N THR A 7 12.51 2.16 -9.08
CA THR A 7 12.78 1.01 -8.20
C THR A 7 12.06 1.21 -6.87
N ARG A 8 11.47 0.14 -6.36
CA ARG A 8 10.81 0.11 -5.05
C ARG A 8 11.28 -1.11 -4.27
N SER A 9 11.59 -0.88 -3.01
CA SER A 9 11.88 -1.93 -2.03
C SER A 9 10.63 -2.29 -1.27
N GLN A 10 10.59 -3.50 -0.77
CA GLN A 10 9.52 -3.95 0.12
C GLN A 10 9.50 -3.10 1.40
N PRO A 11 8.31 -2.77 1.93
CA PRO A 11 8.19 -2.27 3.29
C PRO A 11 8.65 -3.35 4.27
N THR A 12 9.57 -3.03 5.18
CA THR A 12 9.92 -3.96 6.26
C THR A 12 8.75 -4.02 7.24
N ALA A 13 8.24 -5.22 7.50
CA ALA A 13 7.19 -5.41 8.50
C ALA A 13 7.69 -4.97 9.88
N SER A 14 6.86 -4.27 10.59
CA SER A 14 7.15 -3.80 11.95
C SER A 14 5.87 -3.71 12.75
N VAL A 15 5.92 -3.99 14.02
CA VAL A 15 4.78 -3.85 14.93
C VAL A 15 4.73 -2.47 15.60
N THR A 16 5.80 -1.68 15.50
CA THR A 16 5.97 -0.40 16.23
C THR A 16 6.44 0.75 15.34
N SER A 17 6.41 0.59 14.02
CA SER A 17 6.94 1.63 13.10
C SER A 17 6.14 2.93 13.13
N VAL A 18 4.84 2.87 13.43
CA VAL A 18 3.94 4.03 13.49
C VAL A 18 3.75 4.52 14.91
N ALA A 19 3.47 3.62 15.84
CA ALA A 19 3.31 3.93 17.25
C ALA A 19 3.98 2.87 18.11
N SER A 20 4.82 3.30 19.05
CA SER A 20 5.44 2.45 20.05
C SER A 20 4.37 1.81 20.95
N ALA A 21 4.74 0.76 21.66
CA ALA A 21 3.85 0.09 22.59
C ALA A 21 3.43 1.04 23.71
N GLN A 22 2.14 1.32 23.84
CA GLN A 22 1.58 2.25 24.81
C GLN A 22 0.28 1.73 25.42
N LEU A 23 0.10 1.96 26.72
CA LEU A 23 -1.14 1.65 27.41
C LEU A 23 -2.23 2.66 26.97
N LEU A 24 -3.34 2.14 26.45
CA LEU A 24 -4.37 2.98 25.89
C LEU A 24 -5.39 3.44 26.96
N ASN A 25 -4.97 4.34 27.83
CA ASN A 25 -5.82 4.95 28.86
C ASN A 25 -6.84 5.96 28.29
N THR A 26 -6.62 6.40 27.07
CA THR A 26 -7.48 7.33 26.31
C THR A 26 -7.87 6.69 24.99
N THR A 27 -8.65 7.39 24.17
CA THR A 27 -8.99 6.92 22.82
C THR A 27 -7.94 7.27 21.78
N ALA A 28 -7.05 8.23 22.04
CA ALA A 28 -6.01 8.64 21.08
C ALA A 28 -4.75 7.80 21.23
N VAL A 29 -4.22 7.33 20.10
CA VAL A 29 -2.92 6.65 20.02
C VAL A 29 -1.86 7.67 19.62
N THR A 30 -0.79 7.80 20.40
CA THR A 30 0.34 8.67 20.06
C THR A 30 1.15 8.07 18.93
N ILE A 31 1.42 8.86 17.87
CA ILE A 31 2.25 8.45 16.74
C ILE A 31 3.70 8.83 17.06
N ASP A 32 4.49 7.86 17.56
CA ASP A 32 5.87 8.03 18.05
C ASP A 32 6.81 6.89 17.62
N GLY A 33 6.38 6.06 16.67
CA GLY A 33 7.17 4.94 16.17
C GLY A 33 8.38 5.37 15.33
N THR A 34 9.14 4.40 14.83
CA THR A 34 10.40 4.66 14.08
C THR A 34 10.22 5.43 12.78
N LEU A 35 9.02 5.43 12.19
CA LEU A 35 8.67 6.20 10.99
C LEU A 35 8.00 7.54 11.33
N ALA A 36 7.80 7.83 12.62
CA ALA A 36 7.11 9.03 13.07
C ALA A 36 8.04 10.24 13.12
N SER A 37 7.54 11.36 12.64
CA SER A 37 8.16 12.68 12.79
C SER A 37 7.05 13.70 12.95
N GLY A 38 7.09 14.49 14.04
CA GLY A 38 6.06 15.50 14.31
C GLY A 38 4.63 14.94 14.41
N GLY A 39 4.45 13.71 14.91
CA GLY A 39 3.14 13.07 15.03
C GLY A 39 2.58 12.49 13.71
N VAL A 40 3.39 12.38 12.68
CA VAL A 40 3.05 11.79 11.38
C VAL A 40 4.02 10.67 11.08
N ALA A 41 3.53 9.47 10.78
CA ALA A 41 4.34 8.38 10.27
C ALA A 41 4.31 8.39 8.73
N THR A 42 5.48 8.29 8.08
CA THR A 42 5.62 8.32 6.62
C THR A 42 6.27 7.03 6.11
N TYR A 43 5.62 6.37 5.18
CA TYR A 43 6.13 5.18 4.51
C TYR A 43 6.86 5.54 3.21
N THR A 44 8.00 4.91 2.95
CA THR A 44 8.73 5.05 1.67
C THR A 44 8.03 4.37 0.50
N VAL A 45 7.30 3.30 0.79
CA VAL A 45 6.32 2.65 -0.09
C VAL A 45 5.06 2.49 0.74
N SER A 46 3.92 2.84 0.18
CA SER A 46 2.65 2.71 0.92
C SER A 46 2.47 1.32 1.48
N ALA A 47 2.18 1.24 2.74
CA ALA A 47 2.03 -0.02 3.45
C ALA A 47 0.68 -0.11 4.15
N TYR A 48 0.26 -1.33 4.44
CA TYR A 48 -0.95 -1.58 5.23
C TYR A 48 -0.63 -1.44 6.71
N PRO A 49 -1.21 -0.45 7.43
CA PRO A 49 -1.02 -0.35 8.87
C PRO A 49 -1.52 -1.61 9.59
N THR A 50 -0.82 -1.98 10.65
CA THR A 50 -1.21 -3.08 11.53
C THR A 50 -1.39 -2.54 12.94
N VAL A 51 -2.43 -2.97 13.63
CA VAL A 51 -2.64 -2.67 15.04
C VAL A 51 -2.46 -3.97 15.82
N THR A 52 -1.59 -3.94 16.83
CA THR A 52 -1.27 -5.09 17.69
C THR A 52 -1.69 -4.77 19.11
N ALA A 53 -2.41 -5.71 19.75
CA ALA A 53 -2.79 -5.65 21.14
C ALA A 53 -2.18 -6.85 21.91
N ASP A 54 -1.61 -6.62 23.08
CA ASP A 54 -1.02 -7.65 23.94
C ASP A 54 -2.04 -8.35 24.85
N ALA A 55 -3.17 -7.69 25.10
CA ALA A 55 -4.22 -8.15 25.99
C ALA A 55 -5.61 -7.88 25.39
N ASN A 56 -6.67 -7.93 26.22
CA ASN A 56 -8.04 -7.86 25.77
C ASN A 56 -8.43 -6.55 25.08
N ALA A 57 -8.49 -6.60 23.75
CA ALA A 57 -9.00 -5.55 22.87
C ALA A 57 -10.26 -5.97 22.12
N THR A 58 -10.95 -7.05 22.51
CA THR A 58 -12.14 -7.59 21.83
C THR A 58 -13.20 -6.50 21.61
N GLY A 59 -13.70 -6.40 20.38
CA GLY A 59 -14.72 -5.43 19.99
C GLY A 59 -14.21 -3.97 19.86
N LYS A 60 -12.94 -3.69 20.15
CA LYS A 60 -12.37 -2.36 19.94
C LYS A 60 -12.18 -2.10 18.45
N VAL A 61 -12.59 -0.91 18.03
CA VAL A 61 -12.43 -0.41 16.68
C VAL A 61 -11.39 0.69 16.70
N PHE A 62 -10.37 0.56 15.85
CA PHE A 62 -9.36 1.59 15.64
C PHE A 62 -9.61 2.27 14.30
N THR A 63 -9.79 3.58 14.33
CA THR A 63 -9.89 4.42 13.13
C THR A 63 -8.50 4.97 12.81
N ILE A 64 -8.01 4.70 11.62
CA ILE A 64 -6.71 5.16 11.12
C ILE A 64 -6.96 6.20 10.04
N VAL A 65 -6.37 7.37 10.20
CA VAL A 65 -6.45 8.51 9.28
C VAL A 65 -5.06 8.81 8.73
N GLY A 66 -4.99 9.13 7.45
CA GLY A 66 -3.73 9.48 6.80
C GLY A 66 -3.93 9.80 5.33
N THR A 67 -2.86 9.68 4.54
CA THR A 67 -2.93 9.85 3.10
C THR A 67 -2.66 8.54 2.37
N ARG A 68 -3.30 8.35 1.24
CA ARG A 68 -2.95 7.31 0.29
C ARG A 68 -1.74 7.75 -0.58
N PRO A 69 -1.13 6.85 -1.36
CA PRO A 69 -0.31 7.27 -2.49
C PRO A 69 -1.09 8.28 -3.35
N GLY A 70 -0.43 9.37 -3.78
CA GLY A 70 -1.11 10.47 -4.48
C GLY A 70 -1.51 11.64 -3.58
N GLY A 71 -1.47 11.47 -2.25
CA GLY A 71 -1.59 12.54 -1.26
C GLY A 71 -3.00 12.82 -0.73
N ASP A 72 -4.04 12.19 -1.28
CA ASP A 72 -5.40 12.40 -0.78
C ASP A 72 -5.62 11.73 0.57
N THR A 73 -6.39 12.40 1.42
CA THR A 73 -6.76 11.88 2.74
C THR A 73 -7.64 10.64 2.60
N GLN A 74 -7.33 9.63 3.40
CA GLN A 74 -8.16 8.44 3.53
C GLN A 74 -8.31 8.03 5.00
N THR A 75 -9.36 7.26 5.25
CA THR A 75 -9.66 6.71 6.57
C THR A 75 -10.03 5.25 6.44
N THR A 76 -9.58 4.43 7.36
CA THR A 76 -9.98 3.02 7.48
C THR A 76 -10.20 2.65 8.93
N THR A 77 -10.89 1.54 9.15
CA THR A 77 -11.07 1.00 10.49
C THR A 77 -10.55 -0.42 10.56
N VAL A 78 -10.01 -0.79 11.71
CA VAL A 78 -9.68 -2.18 12.07
C VAL A 78 -10.42 -2.55 13.34
N THR A 79 -10.97 -3.76 13.39
CA THR A 79 -11.75 -4.25 14.54
C THR A 79 -11.10 -5.51 15.08
N PHE A 80 -10.86 -5.54 16.38
CA PHE A 80 -10.40 -6.75 17.06
C PHE A 80 -11.57 -7.70 17.31
N ALA A 81 -11.57 -8.83 16.62
CA ALA A 81 -12.54 -9.91 16.88
C ALA A 81 -12.14 -10.75 18.09
N GLY A 82 -10.85 -10.86 18.38
CA GLY A 82 -10.27 -11.60 19.50
C GLY A 82 -9.70 -10.69 20.60
N ALA A 83 -9.25 -11.31 21.70
CA ALA A 83 -8.70 -10.58 22.83
C ALA A 83 -7.37 -9.91 22.53
N SER A 84 -6.45 -10.58 21.84
CA SER A 84 -5.11 -10.10 21.52
C SER A 84 -4.71 -10.49 20.10
N GLY A 85 -3.57 -9.99 19.65
CA GLY A 85 -3.00 -10.30 18.34
C GLY A 85 -2.85 -9.08 17.45
N THR A 86 -2.69 -9.30 16.17
CA THR A 86 -2.47 -8.25 15.16
C THR A 86 -3.59 -8.25 14.13
N VAL A 87 -4.15 -7.08 13.85
CA VAL A 87 -5.12 -6.86 12.79
C VAL A 87 -4.55 -5.90 11.76
N THR A 88 -4.65 -6.25 10.49
CA THR A 88 -4.14 -5.45 9.37
C THR A 88 -5.27 -4.62 8.76
N ALA A 89 -4.99 -3.36 8.49
CA ALA A 89 -5.92 -2.47 7.79
C ALA A 89 -6.17 -2.94 6.35
N SER A 90 -7.34 -2.69 5.83
CA SER A 90 -7.73 -3.04 4.45
C SER A 90 -7.18 -2.07 3.39
N LEU A 91 -6.75 -0.87 3.80
CA LEU A 91 -6.20 0.16 2.92
C LEU A 91 -4.73 0.39 3.24
N ALA A 92 -3.90 0.57 2.20
CA ALA A 92 -2.52 0.98 2.38
C ALA A 92 -2.40 2.50 2.40
N PHE A 93 -1.49 3.00 3.23
CA PHE A 93 -1.25 4.42 3.48
C PHE A 93 0.16 4.82 3.02
N ALA A 94 0.30 6.04 2.53
CA ALA A 94 1.58 6.71 2.33
C ALA A 94 2.02 7.42 3.63
N THR A 95 1.06 8.01 4.35
CA THR A 95 1.28 8.58 5.69
C THR A 95 0.15 8.18 6.63
N VAL A 96 0.44 8.12 7.93
CA VAL A 96 -0.57 8.01 8.99
C VAL A 96 -0.46 9.26 9.85
N THR A 97 -1.57 9.98 9.98
CA THR A 97 -1.64 11.28 10.70
C THR A 97 -2.47 11.23 11.97
N GLY A 98 -3.26 10.18 12.15
CA GLY A 98 -4.09 10.01 13.34
C GLY A 98 -4.57 8.59 13.52
N ILE A 99 -4.64 8.16 14.77
CA ILE A 99 -5.19 6.86 15.16
C ILE A 99 -6.03 7.06 16.40
N THR A 100 -7.29 6.62 16.36
CA THR A 100 -8.21 6.70 17.49
C THR A 100 -8.90 5.36 17.72
N ALA A 101 -9.02 4.96 18.97
CA ALA A 101 -9.78 3.78 19.37
C ALA A 101 -11.22 4.18 19.76
N SER A 102 -12.16 3.29 19.58
CA SER A 102 -13.56 3.49 19.98
C SER A 102 -13.74 3.65 21.49
N ALA A 103 -12.84 3.10 22.29
CA ALA A 103 -12.79 3.24 23.74
C ALA A 103 -11.40 2.90 24.27
N ALA A 104 -11.06 3.38 25.46
CA ALA A 104 -9.88 2.95 26.19
C ALA A 104 -9.89 1.44 26.47
N THR A 105 -8.71 0.88 26.64
CA THR A 105 -8.50 -0.54 26.99
C THR A 105 -7.31 -0.65 27.94
N SER A 106 -7.29 -1.71 28.74
CA SER A 106 -6.13 -2.06 29.56
C SER A 106 -5.01 -2.77 28.76
N ALA A 107 -5.24 -2.99 27.46
CA ALA A 107 -4.22 -3.57 26.60
C ALA A 107 -3.14 -2.53 26.23
N THR A 108 -1.92 -2.99 26.08
CA THR A 108 -0.86 -2.23 25.40
C THR A 108 -1.08 -2.34 23.91
N ILE A 109 -1.17 -1.20 23.25
CA ILE A 109 -1.37 -1.12 21.80
C ILE A 109 -0.09 -0.63 21.15
N SER A 110 0.30 -1.29 20.08
CA SER A 110 1.33 -0.81 19.15
C SER A 110 0.77 -0.76 17.74
N VAL A 111 1.32 0.14 16.93
CA VAL A 111 0.92 0.27 15.52
C VAL A 111 2.15 0.23 14.64
N GLY A 112 2.07 -0.62 13.66
CA GLY A 112 3.15 -0.85 12.70
C GLY A 112 2.64 -0.96 11.27
N ASN A 113 3.32 -1.77 10.48
CA ASN A 113 2.94 -2.05 9.09
C ASN A 113 3.21 -3.49 8.68
N ALA A 114 2.41 -3.97 7.75
CA ALA A 114 2.66 -5.22 7.05
C ALA A 114 3.84 -5.10 6.07
N ALA A 115 4.39 -6.26 5.66
CA ALA A 115 5.46 -6.35 4.67
C ALA A 115 4.96 -6.24 3.22
N SER A 116 3.76 -5.77 2.99
CA SER A 116 3.18 -5.61 1.66
C SER A 116 2.74 -4.16 1.44
N GLY A 117 2.73 -3.74 0.18
CA GLY A 117 2.32 -2.39 -0.17
C GLY A 117 2.23 -2.19 -1.67
N TYR A 118 1.83 -1.00 -2.11
CA TYR A 118 1.76 -0.66 -3.53
C TYR A 118 2.16 0.79 -3.78
N THR A 119 2.57 1.06 -5.03
CA THR A 119 2.81 2.43 -5.49
C THR A 119 1.50 3.14 -5.80
N ASP A 120 1.57 4.45 -6.02
CA ASP A 120 0.46 5.16 -6.63
C ASP A 120 0.19 4.65 -8.06
N TRP A 121 -1.01 4.96 -8.55
CA TRP A 121 -1.36 4.76 -9.94
C TRP A 121 -0.55 5.68 -10.84
N MET A 122 0.02 5.11 -11.89
CA MET A 122 0.74 5.84 -12.92
C MET A 122 -0.11 5.91 -14.16
N PRO A 123 -0.39 7.12 -14.67
CA PRO A 123 -1.21 7.29 -15.86
C PRO A 123 -0.49 6.71 -17.09
N LEU A 124 -1.27 6.06 -17.93
CA LEU A 124 -0.86 5.62 -19.25
C LEU A 124 -1.55 6.46 -20.32
N ASP A 125 -0.93 6.56 -21.50
CA ASP A 125 -1.55 7.22 -22.64
C ASP A 125 -2.68 6.34 -23.23
N ILE A 126 -3.89 6.86 -23.29
CA ILE A 126 -5.07 6.16 -23.83
C ILE A 126 -5.53 6.75 -25.17
N TYR A 127 -4.88 7.80 -25.64
CA TYR A 127 -5.31 8.53 -26.85
C TYR A 127 -4.61 8.06 -28.13
N THR A 128 -3.48 7.38 -27.99
CA THR A 128 -2.75 6.84 -29.15
C THR A 128 -3.37 5.51 -29.57
N PRO A 129 -3.85 5.36 -30.81
CA PRO A 129 -4.42 4.10 -31.29
C PRO A 129 -3.35 3.00 -31.45
N ASN A 130 -3.80 1.75 -31.42
CA ASN A 130 -2.95 0.57 -31.65
C ASN A 130 -1.70 0.54 -30.77
N GLN A 131 -1.87 0.74 -29.47
CA GLN A 131 -0.78 0.70 -28.52
C GLN A 131 -0.41 -0.73 -28.11
N VAL A 132 0.88 -0.96 -27.99
CA VAL A 132 1.45 -2.10 -27.25
C VAL A 132 2.14 -1.54 -26.03
N THR A 133 1.78 -2.04 -24.86
CA THR A 133 2.46 -1.71 -23.61
C THR A 133 3.40 -2.85 -23.22
N THR A 134 4.69 -2.53 -23.14
CA THR A 134 5.70 -3.41 -22.57
C THR A 134 5.86 -3.10 -21.11
N ILE A 135 5.69 -4.10 -20.25
CA ILE A 135 5.79 -3.99 -18.80
C ILE A 135 6.89 -4.93 -18.34
N SER A 136 7.88 -4.41 -17.65
CA SER A 136 8.99 -5.19 -17.10
C SER A 136 9.12 -4.98 -15.60
N GLY A 137 9.21 -6.07 -14.86
CA GLY A 137 9.66 -6.11 -13.48
C GLY A 137 11.02 -6.78 -13.41
N THR A 138 12.05 -6.06 -12.96
CA THR A 138 13.39 -6.63 -12.70
C THR A 138 13.58 -6.73 -11.20
N THR A 139 13.78 -7.96 -10.71
CA THR A 139 13.96 -8.24 -9.28
C THR A 139 15.42 -8.11 -8.86
N PHE A 140 15.64 -7.58 -7.65
CA PHE A 140 16.92 -7.52 -6.97
C PHE A 140 16.74 -8.12 -5.58
N GLY A 141 17.35 -9.28 -5.34
CA GLY A 141 17.12 -10.08 -4.14
C GLY A 141 15.79 -10.84 -4.19
N THR A 142 15.38 -11.40 -3.06
CA THR A 142 14.12 -12.18 -2.94
C THR A 142 12.96 -11.23 -2.76
N VAL A 143 12.06 -11.18 -3.73
CA VAL A 143 10.85 -10.34 -3.69
C VAL A 143 9.75 -11.02 -4.49
N ASP A 144 8.53 -10.95 -3.99
CA ASP A 144 7.30 -11.32 -4.70
C ASP A 144 6.53 -10.04 -5.02
N TYR A 145 6.13 -9.87 -6.28
CA TYR A 145 5.44 -8.68 -6.74
C TYR A 145 4.34 -8.99 -7.74
N SER A 146 3.41 -8.08 -7.86
CA SER A 146 2.37 -8.09 -8.89
C SER A 146 2.32 -6.73 -9.57
N VAL A 147 1.89 -6.73 -10.82
CA VAL A 147 1.54 -5.50 -11.53
C VAL A 147 0.04 -5.49 -11.74
N GLU A 148 -0.58 -4.39 -11.36
CA GLU A 148 -2.02 -4.18 -11.48
C GLU A 148 -2.30 -3.01 -12.40
N TYR A 149 -3.39 -3.09 -13.17
CA TYR A 149 -3.89 -2.01 -14.01
C TYR A 149 -5.35 -1.71 -13.68
N THR A 150 -5.82 -0.55 -14.10
CA THR A 150 -7.23 -0.19 -14.07
C THR A 150 -7.64 0.47 -15.37
N ASN A 151 -8.90 0.27 -15.76
CA ASN A 151 -9.55 0.95 -16.89
C ASN A 151 -10.36 2.17 -16.43
N GLU A 152 -10.58 2.28 -15.12
CA GLU A 152 -11.24 3.41 -14.50
C GLU A 152 -10.28 4.58 -14.33
N ASP A 153 -10.80 5.78 -14.08
CA ASP A 153 -9.97 6.95 -13.80
C ASP A 153 -9.57 7.01 -12.31
N PRO A 154 -8.37 6.53 -11.93
CA PRO A 154 -7.96 6.57 -10.53
C PRO A 154 -7.54 7.98 -10.09
N PHE A 155 -7.58 8.97 -10.99
CA PHE A 155 -7.27 10.37 -10.71
C PHE A 155 -8.54 11.20 -10.48
N ASP A 156 -9.72 10.68 -10.81
CA ASP A 156 -11.00 11.26 -10.39
C ASP A 156 -11.18 11.02 -8.88
N ARG A 157 -11.31 12.11 -8.12
CA ARG A 157 -11.42 12.05 -6.65
C ARG A 157 -12.66 11.30 -6.16
N THR A 158 -13.70 11.18 -6.97
CA THR A 158 -14.94 10.48 -6.61
C THR A 158 -14.83 8.97 -6.70
N ILE A 159 -14.02 8.46 -7.64
CA ILE A 159 -13.86 7.03 -7.90
C ILE A 159 -12.49 6.48 -7.49
N GLN A 160 -11.58 7.34 -7.11
CA GLN A 160 -10.19 7.11 -6.85
C GLN A 160 -9.89 5.96 -5.85
N GLN A 161 -10.70 5.84 -4.77
CA GLN A 161 -10.60 4.74 -3.80
C GLN A 161 -11.30 3.46 -4.27
N GLN A 162 -12.08 3.55 -5.33
CA GLN A 162 -12.92 2.47 -5.86
C GLN A 162 -12.39 1.93 -7.19
N ALA A 163 -11.35 2.53 -7.77
CA ALA A 163 -10.75 2.03 -9.01
C ALA A 163 -10.36 0.56 -8.86
N VAL A 164 -11.06 -0.30 -9.59
CA VAL A 164 -10.88 -1.75 -9.48
C VAL A 164 -9.54 -2.15 -10.09
N PRO A 165 -8.65 -2.75 -9.31
CA PRO A 165 -7.39 -3.26 -9.84
C PRO A 165 -7.61 -4.59 -10.57
N HIS A 166 -7.03 -4.71 -11.75
CA HIS A 166 -6.96 -5.94 -12.53
C HIS A 166 -5.50 -6.41 -12.59
N PRO A 167 -5.21 -7.68 -12.38
CA PRO A 167 -3.83 -8.17 -12.47
C PRO A 167 -3.36 -8.22 -13.93
N VAL A 168 -2.10 -7.88 -14.16
CA VAL A 168 -1.41 -8.25 -15.38
C VAL A 168 -1.01 -9.73 -15.23
N ALA A 169 -1.69 -10.63 -15.92
CA ALA A 169 -1.67 -12.08 -15.65
C ALA A 169 -0.25 -12.68 -15.50
N THR A 170 0.68 -12.30 -16.38
CA THR A 170 2.07 -12.81 -16.34
C THR A 170 2.93 -12.18 -15.25
N LEU A 171 2.46 -11.09 -14.63
CA LEU A 171 3.13 -10.32 -13.57
C LEU A 171 2.32 -10.38 -12.27
N THR A 172 1.70 -11.52 -11.99
CA THR A 172 0.97 -11.78 -10.75
C THR A 172 1.77 -12.75 -9.89
N ASN A 173 2.10 -12.36 -8.66
CA ASN A 173 2.94 -13.12 -7.72
C ASN A 173 4.27 -13.54 -8.37
N ALA A 174 4.89 -12.63 -9.11
CA ALA A 174 6.13 -12.87 -9.79
C ALA A 174 7.32 -12.75 -8.82
N SER A 175 8.17 -13.76 -8.76
CA SER A 175 9.37 -13.81 -7.92
C SER A 175 10.67 -13.66 -8.71
N THR A 176 10.58 -13.54 -10.02
CA THR A 176 11.71 -13.40 -10.95
C THR A 176 11.52 -12.19 -11.86
N SER A 177 12.59 -11.80 -12.56
CA SER A 177 12.50 -10.75 -13.57
C SER A 177 11.69 -11.22 -14.77
N ILE A 178 10.60 -10.50 -15.07
CA ILE A 178 9.67 -10.83 -16.16
C ILE A 178 9.42 -9.60 -17.00
N THR A 179 9.29 -9.80 -18.31
CA THR A 179 8.79 -8.80 -19.25
C THR A 179 7.52 -9.31 -19.91
N ALA A 180 6.46 -8.54 -19.85
CA ALA A 180 5.17 -8.81 -20.45
C ALA A 180 4.85 -7.80 -21.55
N PHE A 181 4.11 -8.24 -22.55
CA PHE A 181 3.55 -7.42 -23.62
C PHE A 181 2.04 -7.51 -23.55
N THR A 182 1.35 -6.40 -23.68
CA THR A 182 -0.11 -6.38 -23.70
C THR A 182 -0.62 -5.34 -24.67
N THR A 183 -1.70 -5.69 -25.35
CA THR A 183 -2.51 -4.79 -26.17
C THR A 183 -3.77 -4.33 -25.43
N THR A 184 -3.94 -4.77 -24.18
CA THR A 184 -5.06 -4.33 -23.35
C THR A 184 -4.97 -2.83 -23.12
N LEU A 185 -6.06 -2.14 -23.39
CA LEU A 185 -6.17 -0.72 -23.05
C LEU A 185 -6.22 -0.58 -21.53
N MET A 186 -5.26 0.17 -20.98
CA MET A 186 -5.13 0.41 -19.54
C MET A 186 -5.06 1.92 -19.31
N ARG A 187 -5.88 2.43 -18.39
CA ARG A 187 -5.86 3.84 -18.00
C ARG A 187 -4.68 4.19 -17.11
N ALA A 188 -4.41 3.30 -16.19
CA ALA A 188 -3.29 3.45 -15.27
C ALA A 188 -2.76 2.08 -14.81
N ILE A 189 -1.54 2.10 -14.30
CA ILE A 189 -0.82 0.91 -13.84
C ILE A 189 -0.14 1.20 -12.50
N ARG A 190 0.01 0.18 -11.66
CA ARG A 190 0.78 0.27 -10.40
C ARG A 190 1.56 -1.01 -10.12
N LEU A 191 2.63 -0.86 -9.35
CA LEU A 191 3.39 -1.98 -8.78
C LEU A 191 2.85 -2.28 -7.38
N LYS A 192 2.60 -3.56 -7.10
CA LYS A 192 2.30 -4.10 -5.78
C LYS A 192 3.44 -5.01 -5.35
N ILE A 193 3.98 -4.78 -4.17
CA ILE A 193 4.93 -5.68 -3.51
C ILE A 193 4.13 -6.57 -2.57
N ASN A 194 4.19 -7.88 -2.76
CA ASN A 194 3.43 -8.85 -1.99
C ASN A 194 4.23 -9.34 -0.77
N SER A 195 5.51 -9.66 -0.97
CA SER A 195 6.39 -10.18 0.09
C SER A 195 7.87 -10.17 -0.32
N GLY A 196 8.77 -10.56 0.57
CA GLY A 196 10.21 -10.71 0.35
C GLY A 196 11.03 -9.59 1.01
N GLY A 197 12.33 -9.53 0.86
CA GLY A 197 13.24 -8.51 1.40
C GLY A 197 13.99 -7.73 0.32
N GLY A 198 13.64 -7.98 -0.94
CA GLY A 198 14.31 -7.38 -2.09
C GLY A 198 13.63 -6.12 -2.63
N SER A 199 13.99 -5.76 -3.85
CA SER A 199 13.39 -4.63 -4.56
C SER A 199 13.03 -5.00 -6.00
N VAL A 200 12.13 -4.23 -6.59
CA VAL A 200 11.71 -4.36 -7.98
C VAL A 200 11.95 -3.07 -8.70
N ARG A 201 12.68 -3.13 -9.81
CA ARG A 201 12.69 -2.06 -10.81
C ARG A 201 11.56 -2.32 -11.79
N PHE A 202 10.58 -1.45 -11.75
CA PHE A 202 9.44 -1.46 -12.66
C PHE A 202 9.73 -0.57 -13.86
N THR A 203 9.37 -1.03 -15.05
CA THR A 203 9.44 -0.24 -16.29
C THR A 203 8.18 -0.49 -17.12
N ALA A 204 7.54 0.57 -17.56
CA ALA A 204 6.44 0.51 -18.53
C ALA A 204 6.76 1.41 -19.72
N VAL A 205 6.61 0.86 -20.92
CA VAL A 205 6.84 1.55 -22.19
C VAL A 205 5.64 1.31 -23.09
N GLN A 206 5.05 2.39 -23.57
CA GLN A 206 3.98 2.34 -24.56
C GLN A 206 4.52 2.70 -25.95
N GLN A 207 4.21 1.89 -26.92
CA GLN A 207 4.56 2.09 -28.32
C GLN A 207 3.29 2.05 -29.18
N SER A 208 3.21 2.94 -30.16
CA SER A 208 2.22 2.84 -31.24
C SER A 208 2.73 1.87 -32.28
N THR A 209 1.90 0.90 -32.64
CA THR A 209 2.15 0.07 -33.83
C THR A 209 1.53 0.80 -35.02
N LYS A 210 2.35 1.16 -35.98
CA LYS A 210 1.88 1.69 -37.26
C LYS A 210 1.17 0.61 -38.07
#